data_208f17027ce804ace8836ee4e829c1f7
#
_entry.id   208f17027ce804ace8836ee4e829c1f7
#
_cell.length_a   1.000
_cell.length_b   1.000
_cell.length_c   1.000
_cell.angle_alpha   90.00
_cell.angle_beta   90.00
_cell.angle_gamma   90.00
#
_symmetry.space_group_name_H-M   'P 1'
#
loop_
_entity.id
_entity.type
_entity.pdbx_description
1 polymer ?
#
loop_
_entity_poly.entity_id
_entity_poly.type
_entity_poly.pdbx_seq_one_letter_code
_entity_poly.pdbx_strand_id
1 'polypeptide(L)'
;MKKIFCLTIMAILCTFGVASAQQFPSVQIETQDGKTIDTKTLIDGKTPVIISFWSTTCKPCIKELDAISEQMIDWLDEADFRVVAVSVDDSRSISRAKALAASRGLATGLMV
;
A
#
# COMPACT_ATOMS: atom_id res chain seq x y z
N MET A 1 -51.40 -1.60 -8.08
CA MET A 1 -50.62 -0.36 -8.03
C MET A 1 -49.48 -0.42 -7.00
N LYS A 2 -49.69 -0.87 -5.78
CA LYS A 2 -48.61 -0.95 -4.77
C LYS A 2 -47.46 -1.89 -5.17
N LYS A 3 -47.74 -3.02 -5.84
CA LYS A 3 -46.71 -3.98 -6.32
C LYS A 3 -45.84 -3.43 -7.45
N ILE A 4 -46.41 -2.61 -8.34
CA ILE A 4 -45.69 -1.99 -9.46
C ILE A 4 -44.80 -0.87 -8.93
N PHE A 5 -45.25 -0.14 -7.93
CA PHE A 5 -44.47 0.95 -7.28
C PHE A 5 -43.25 0.40 -6.53
N CYS A 6 -43.38 -0.74 -5.83
CA CYS A 6 -42.24 -1.41 -5.20
C CYS A 6 -41.22 -1.96 -6.21
N LEU A 7 -41.70 -2.49 -7.35
CA LEU A 7 -40.81 -2.99 -8.41
C LEU A 7 -40.01 -1.87 -9.11
N THR A 8 -40.62 -0.71 -9.30
CA THR A 8 -39.94 0.46 -9.87
C THR A 8 -38.90 1.06 -8.93
N ILE A 9 -39.18 1.11 -7.63
CA ILE A 9 -38.23 1.58 -6.62
C ILE A 9 -37.04 0.61 -6.51
N MET A 10 -37.28 -0.70 -6.56
CA MET A 10 -36.22 -1.71 -6.53
C MET A 10 -35.34 -1.68 -7.77
N ALA A 11 -35.90 -1.39 -8.95
CA ALA A 11 -35.13 -1.22 -10.20
C ALA A 11 -34.25 0.05 -10.17
N ILE A 12 -34.69 1.12 -9.54
CA ILE A 12 -33.92 2.37 -9.41
C ILE A 12 -32.76 2.22 -8.42
N LEU A 13 -32.91 1.44 -7.35
CA LEU A 13 -31.85 1.16 -6.39
C LEU A 13 -30.72 0.30 -6.98
N CYS A 14 -30.99 -0.52 -7.98
CA CYS A 14 -29.96 -1.33 -8.65
C CYS A 14 -29.04 -0.54 -9.61
N THR A 15 -29.41 0.68 -10.01
CA THR A 15 -28.62 1.48 -10.96
C THR A 15 -27.53 2.35 -10.30
N PHE A 16 -27.49 2.44 -8.97
CA PHE A 16 -26.48 3.22 -8.26
C PHE A 16 -25.25 2.42 -7.80
N GLY A 17 -25.09 1.19 -8.24
CA GLY A 17 -24.09 0.25 -7.76
C GLY A 17 -22.87 0.03 -8.66
N VAL A 18 -22.47 0.97 -9.51
CA VAL A 18 -21.12 0.90 -10.13
C VAL A 18 -20.13 1.65 -9.23
N ALA A 19 -19.69 0.97 -8.17
CA ALA A 19 -18.47 1.38 -7.52
C ALA A 19 -17.35 1.24 -8.54
N SER A 20 -16.93 2.34 -9.15
CA SER A 20 -15.68 2.38 -9.92
C SER A 20 -14.57 2.01 -8.96
N ALA A 21 -14.07 0.79 -9.05
CA ALA A 21 -12.85 0.39 -8.38
C ALA A 21 -11.76 1.36 -8.86
N GLN A 22 -11.30 2.22 -7.97
CA GLN A 22 -10.19 3.11 -8.28
C GLN A 22 -8.98 2.24 -8.59
N GLN A 23 -8.47 2.36 -9.79
CA GLN A 23 -7.26 1.65 -10.17
C GLN A 23 -6.08 2.23 -9.41
N PHE A 24 -5.20 1.38 -8.91
CA PHE A 24 -3.97 1.82 -8.28
C PHE A 24 -3.12 2.60 -9.30
N PRO A 25 -2.63 3.79 -8.95
CA PRO A 25 -1.91 4.63 -9.88
C PRO A 25 -0.62 3.97 -10.38
N SER A 26 -0.29 4.19 -11.65
CA SER A 26 0.95 3.75 -12.27
C SER A 26 2.00 4.84 -12.15
N VAL A 27 2.98 4.63 -11.29
CA VAL A 27 4.10 5.54 -11.06
C VAL A 27 5.39 4.74 -11.04
N GLN A 28 6.46 5.30 -11.59
CA GLN A 28 7.78 4.69 -11.52
C GLN A 28 8.40 4.98 -10.15
N ILE A 29 8.85 3.93 -9.49
CA ILE A 29 9.53 4.01 -8.20
C ILE A 29 10.85 3.23 -8.26
N GLU A 30 11.82 3.65 -7.45
CA GLU A 30 13.10 2.97 -7.34
C GLU A 30 13.09 2.01 -6.14
N THR A 31 13.54 0.79 -6.35
CA THR A 31 13.70 -0.19 -5.28
C THR A 31 14.98 0.06 -4.49
N GLN A 32 15.12 -0.60 -3.33
CA GLN A 32 16.31 -0.46 -2.48
C GLN A 32 17.62 -0.86 -3.21
N ASP A 33 17.55 -1.81 -4.14
CA ASP A 33 18.67 -2.26 -4.96
C ASP A 33 18.90 -1.41 -6.23
N GLY A 34 18.17 -0.29 -6.37
CA GLY A 34 18.36 0.69 -7.44
C GLY A 34 17.63 0.36 -8.75
N LYS A 35 16.74 -0.61 -8.75
CA LYS A 35 15.90 -0.93 -9.92
C LYS A 35 14.67 -0.04 -9.97
N THR A 36 14.28 0.34 -11.17
CA THR A 36 13.01 1.06 -11.38
C THR A 36 11.89 0.07 -11.68
N ILE A 37 10.78 0.19 -10.95
CA ILE A 37 9.58 -0.61 -11.16
C ILE A 37 8.35 0.27 -11.25
N ASP A 38 7.29 -0.23 -11.87
CA ASP A 38 5.98 0.42 -11.85
C ASP A 38 5.18 -0.04 -10.62
N THR A 39 4.54 0.90 -9.94
CA THR A 39 3.73 0.62 -8.75
C THR A 39 2.59 -0.36 -9.00
N LYS A 40 2.10 -0.47 -10.23
CA LYS A 40 1.11 -1.49 -10.61
C LYS A 40 1.60 -2.91 -10.40
N THR A 41 2.92 -3.14 -10.49
CA THR A 41 3.51 -4.47 -10.26
C THR A 41 3.46 -4.90 -8.79
N LEU A 42 3.20 -3.97 -7.87
CA LEU A 42 3.03 -4.26 -6.45
C LEU A 42 1.69 -4.93 -6.15
N ILE A 43 0.70 -4.74 -7.01
CA ILE A 43 -0.67 -5.20 -6.82
C ILE A 43 -0.95 -6.34 -7.77
N ASP A 44 -1.07 -7.54 -7.25
CA ASP A 44 -1.39 -8.75 -8.03
C ASP A 44 -2.90 -9.08 -8.07
N GLY A 45 -3.70 -8.30 -7.34
CA GLY A 45 -5.15 -8.51 -7.22
C GLY A 45 -5.55 -9.70 -6.34
N LYS A 46 -4.59 -10.38 -5.72
CA LYS A 46 -4.82 -11.57 -4.88
C LYS A 46 -4.35 -11.37 -3.45
N THR A 47 -3.13 -10.85 -3.28
CA THR A 47 -2.51 -10.65 -1.97
C THR A 47 -2.71 -9.21 -1.51
N PRO A 48 -3.30 -8.96 -0.33
CA PRO A 48 -3.39 -7.61 0.24
C PRO A 48 -2.01 -6.97 0.39
N VAL A 49 -1.92 -5.68 0.10
CA VAL A 49 -0.69 -4.90 0.21
C VAL A 49 -0.93 -3.71 1.12
N ILE A 50 -0.13 -3.60 2.17
CA ILE A 50 -0.08 -2.44 3.05
C ILE A 50 1.03 -1.52 2.53
N ILE A 51 0.68 -0.29 2.15
CA ILE A 51 1.63 0.72 1.70
C ILE A 51 1.78 1.76 2.80
N SER A 52 2.98 1.90 3.34
CA SER A 52 3.31 2.91 4.33
C SER A 52 4.26 3.94 3.73
N PHE A 53 3.85 5.21 3.75
CA PHE A 53 4.69 6.33 3.30
C PHE A 53 5.48 6.87 4.49
N TRP A 54 6.77 7.10 4.29
CA TRP A 54 7.66 7.60 5.33
C TRP A 54 8.77 8.50 4.78
N SER A 55 9.49 9.15 5.67
CA SER A 55 10.73 9.86 5.33
C SER A 55 11.72 9.78 6.48
N THR A 56 12.99 10.06 6.20
CA THR A 56 14.07 10.05 7.22
C THR A 56 13.88 11.08 8.32
N THR A 57 13.07 12.10 8.08
CA THR A 57 12.74 13.16 9.04
C THR A 57 11.43 12.92 9.80
N CYS A 58 10.63 11.96 9.36
CA CYS A 58 9.35 11.64 9.97
C CYS A 58 9.50 10.61 11.10
N LYS A 59 9.75 11.08 12.32
CA LYS A 59 9.91 10.20 13.50
C LYS A 59 8.67 9.33 13.79
N PRO A 60 7.42 9.83 13.73
CA PRO A 60 6.24 8.98 13.89
C PRO A 60 6.12 7.90 12.83
N CYS A 61 6.46 8.21 11.57
CA CYS A 61 6.44 7.23 10.48
C CYS A 61 7.43 6.08 10.74
N ILE A 62 8.61 6.40 11.23
CA ILE A 62 9.64 5.42 11.57
C ILE A 62 9.17 4.51 12.71
N LYS A 63 8.52 5.07 13.73
CA LYS A 63 7.94 4.29 14.83
C LYS A 63 6.83 3.35 14.35
N GLU A 64 6.02 3.80 13.40
CA GLU A 64 5.00 2.96 12.77
C GLU A 64 5.63 1.78 12.03
N LEU A 65 6.67 2.02 11.24
CA LEU A 65 7.40 0.96 10.54
C LEU A 65 8.06 -0.03 11.51
N ASP A 66 8.63 0.46 12.61
CA ASP A 66 9.18 -0.39 13.66
C ASP A 66 8.09 -1.29 14.27
N ALA A 67 6.93 -0.73 14.60
CA ALA A 67 5.79 -1.47 15.14
C ALA A 67 5.25 -2.51 14.15
N ILE A 68 5.14 -2.17 12.87
CA ILE A 68 4.74 -3.11 11.82
C ILE A 68 5.76 -4.25 11.73
N SER A 69 7.05 -3.93 11.74
CA SER A 69 8.12 -4.92 11.65
C SER A 69 8.11 -5.90 12.83
N GLU A 70 7.86 -5.42 14.04
CA GLU A 70 7.77 -6.24 15.26
C GLU A 70 6.57 -7.20 15.22
N GLN A 71 5.43 -6.76 14.70
CA GLN A 71 4.20 -7.56 14.65
C GLN A 71 4.07 -8.42 13.38
N MET A 72 4.93 -8.22 12.40
CA MET A 72 4.79 -8.81 11.07
C MET A 72 4.80 -10.34 11.09
N ILE A 73 5.60 -10.95 11.97
CA ILE A 73 5.70 -12.42 12.09
C ILE A 73 4.36 -12.98 12.55
N ASP A 74 3.79 -12.41 13.60
CA ASP A 74 2.51 -12.87 14.17
C ASP A 74 1.37 -12.69 13.17
N TRP A 75 1.34 -11.57 12.46
CA TRP A 75 0.31 -11.30 11.46
C TRP A 75 0.40 -12.22 10.23
N LEU A 76 1.61 -12.58 9.80
CA LEU A 76 1.81 -13.49 8.67
C LEU A 76 1.40 -14.93 8.99
N ASP A 77 1.40 -15.31 10.26
CA ASP A 77 0.84 -16.60 10.70
C ASP A 77 -0.69 -16.65 10.58
N GLU A 78 -1.35 -15.48 10.61
CA GLU A 78 -2.81 -15.39 10.51
C GLU A 78 -3.31 -15.15 9.08
N ALA A 79 -2.57 -14.38 8.26
CA ALA A 79 -2.98 -14.00 6.91
C ALA A 79 -1.80 -13.67 6.00
N ASP A 80 -1.91 -14.06 4.73
CA ASP A 80 -0.98 -13.61 3.70
C ASP A 80 -1.20 -12.14 3.34
N PHE A 81 -0.16 -11.34 3.46
CA PHE A 81 -0.13 -9.95 3.00
C PHE A 81 1.31 -9.51 2.72
N ARG A 82 1.46 -8.35 2.08
CA ARG A 82 2.76 -7.72 1.85
C ARG A 82 2.78 -6.32 2.42
N VAL A 83 3.93 -5.91 2.92
CA VAL A 83 4.17 -4.53 3.36
C VAL A 83 5.17 -3.88 2.42
N VAL A 84 4.83 -2.71 1.91
CA VAL A 84 5.67 -1.88 1.05
C VAL A 84 5.87 -0.55 1.75
N ALA A 85 7.10 -0.27 2.15
CA ALA A 85 7.48 1.03 2.71
C ALA A 85 7.99 1.93 1.58
N VAL A 86 7.31 3.06 1.35
CA VAL A 86 7.64 4.02 0.30
C VAL A 86 8.22 5.28 0.94
N SER A 87 9.50 5.54 0.69
CA SER A 87 10.15 6.78 1.13
C SER A 87 9.77 7.93 0.21
N VAL A 88 9.44 9.07 0.79
CA VAL A 88 9.21 10.33 0.08
C VAL A 88 10.41 11.28 0.20
N ASP A 89 11.59 10.75 0.54
CA ASP A 89 12.82 11.53 0.61
C ASP A 89 13.27 12.00 -0.78
N ASP A 90 13.88 13.16 -0.82
CA ASP A 90 14.47 13.72 -2.04
C ASP A 90 15.82 13.05 -2.40
N SER A 91 16.36 13.38 -3.56
CA SER A 91 17.63 12.83 -4.05
C SER A 91 18.83 13.03 -3.09
N ARG A 92 18.77 14.04 -2.21
CA ARG A 92 19.82 14.31 -1.21
C ARG A 92 19.72 13.40 0.00
N SER A 93 18.53 12.93 0.31
CA SER A 93 18.21 12.12 1.50
C SER A 93 18.06 10.63 1.19
N ILE A 94 17.91 10.24 -0.07
CA ILE A 94 17.61 8.87 -0.47
C ILE A 94 18.65 7.84 0.02
N SER A 95 19.92 8.19 0.03
CA SER A 95 20.98 7.30 0.54
C SER A 95 20.81 7.02 2.03
N ARG A 96 20.39 8.04 2.82
CA ARG A 96 20.07 7.87 4.23
C ARG A 96 18.83 7.00 4.42
N ALA A 97 17.81 7.20 3.58
CA ALA A 97 16.60 6.39 3.62
C ALA A 97 16.92 4.90 3.37
N LYS A 98 17.73 4.60 2.35
CA LYS A 98 18.19 3.24 2.05
C LYS A 98 18.96 2.61 3.21
N ALA A 99 19.89 3.36 3.81
CA ALA A 99 20.68 2.89 4.95
C ALA A 99 19.80 2.63 6.18
N LEU A 100 18.85 3.53 6.47
CA LEU A 100 17.94 3.39 7.60
C LEU A 100 17.02 2.17 7.45
N ALA A 101 16.49 1.94 6.26
CA ALA A 101 15.66 0.77 5.98
C ALA A 101 16.43 -0.54 6.09
N ALA A 102 17.64 -0.59 5.57
CA ALA A 102 18.52 -1.76 5.68
C ALA A 102 18.82 -2.09 7.16
N SER A 103 19.10 -1.06 7.98
CA SER A 103 19.40 -1.24 9.42
C SER A 103 18.20 -1.75 10.22
N ARG A 104 16.97 -1.54 9.75
CA ARG A 104 15.72 -1.94 10.42
C ARG A 104 15.10 -3.22 9.88
N GLY A 105 15.78 -3.93 9.01
CA GLY A 105 15.27 -5.16 8.42
C GLY A 105 14.09 -4.95 7.46
N LEU A 106 13.88 -3.72 6.98
CA LEU A 106 12.89 -3.39 5.97
C LEU A 106 13.34 -3.81 4.55
N ALA A 107 14.37 -4.65 4.47
CA ALA A 107 14.96 -5.10 3.22
C ALA A 107 14.02 -5.92 2.32
N THR A 108 12.93 -6.44 2.86
CA THR A 108 11.86 -7.09 2.10
C THR A 108 10.82 -6.12 1.55
N GLY A 109 10.85 -4.87 2.01
CA GLY A 109 10.00 -3.80 1.53
C GLY A 109 10.63 -3.09 0.34
N LEU A 110 9.80 -2.68 -0.61
CA LEU A 110 10.19 -1.75 -1.66
C LEU A 110 10.32 -0.36 -1.04
N MET A 111 11.37 0.34 -1.42
CA MET A 111 11.62 1.71 -1.02
C MET A 111 11.79 2.59 -2.25
N VAL A 112 11.34 3.79 -2.12
CA VAL A 112 11.55 4.85 -3.11
C VAL A 112 12.31 5.97 -2.46
#